data_65414477a6892ffbc1333bd395b33936
#
_entry.id   65414477a6892ffbc1333bd395b33936
#
_cell.length_a   1.000
_cell.length_b   1.000
_cell.length_c   1.000
_cell.angle_alpha   90.00
_cell.angle_beta   90.00
_cell.angle_gamma   90.00
#
_symmetry.space_group_name_H-M   'P 1'
#
loop_
_entity.id
_entity.type
_entity.pdbx_description
1 polymer ?
#
loop_
_entity_poly.entity_id
_entity_poly.type
_entity_poly.pdbx_seq_one_letter_code
_entity_poly.pdbx_strand_id
1 'polypeptide(L)'
;MSYIEEERFLDTLVVDSEGYICGRVASFDIQPDRVLLRLYKEVEEEQSVVDVERLKEELMLALFGKAGPKLEKKLYNRIRKDLKLPSKNPIGEAELVNYARMMALDIPMKTIKKKTRRDVEEPVDLDMVDCMSETPLGKCIILKEPVEAERRGVEILDYVPYKGTAEIKDMMVIDSEAKIIGHAERILIGKPLGLRIAVETVKETEVVDMEALWQAIMLHFRKPEKFYERLSKDFGIRPEEITEQHIIAWAERVGMPIPKRTETAVVKEMTLDIPWTVIKKIGDVILLNRTLEELRTRSMPILAPERREAAPAPSEPKPLDLS
;
A
#
# COMPACT_ATOMS: atom_id res chain seq x y z
N MET A 1 -32.54 3.19 18.77
CA MET A 1 -31.92 3.29 17.41
C MET A 1 -30.84 4.34 17.53
N SER A 2 -29.61 4.00 17.24
CA SER A 2 -28.51 4.98 17.13
C SER A 2 -28.41 5.41 15.67
N TYR A 3 -28.46 6.72 15.42
CA TYR A 3 -28.17 7.26 14.10
C TYR A 3 -26.66 7.23 13.86
N ILE A 4 -26.27 6.92 12.65
CA ILE A 4 -24.87 6.96 12.22
C ILE A 4 -24.75 8.14 11.24
N GLU A 5 -23.74 8.98 11.44
CA GLU A 5 -23.47 10.11 10.58
C GLU A 5 -22.98 9.66 9.18
N GLU A 6 -23.40 10.34 8.13
CA GLU A 6 -23.05 10.02 6.74
C GLU A 6 -21.54 9.87 6.53
N GLU A 7 -20.77 10.78 7.14
CA GLU A 7 -19.30 10.82 7.00
C GLU A 7 -18.61 9.50 7.43
N ARG A 8 -19.24 8.75 8.33
CA ARG A 8 -18.70 7.45 8.76
C ARG A 8 -18.80 6.38 7.71
N PHE A 9 -19.74 6.50 6.77
CA PHE A 9 -19.89 5.56 5.66
C PHE A 9 -18.95 5.86 4.48
N LEU A 10 -18.54 7.11 4.30
CA LEU A 10 -17.70 7.49 3.17
C LEU A 10 -16.38 6.72 3.15
N ASP A 11 -15.91 6.34 1.96
CA ASP A 11 -14.72 5.53 1.69
C ASP A 11 -14.75 4.12 2.32
N THR A 12 -15.89 3.69 2.88
CA THR A 12 -16.05 2.35 3.45
C THR A 12 -16.03 1.30 2.35
N LEU A 13 -15.24 0.25 2.56
CA LEU A 13 -15.20 -0.92 1.68
C LEU A 13 -16.53 -1.65 1.73
N VAL A 14 -17.11 -2.00 0.61
CA VAL A 14 -18.35 -2.77 0.50
C VAL A 14 -18.04 -4.12 -0.11
N VAL A 15 -18.39 -5.18 0.63
CA VAL A 15 -18.18 -6.57 0.26
C VAL A 15 -19.52 -7.30 0.27
N ASP A 16 -19.80 -8.11 -0.72
CA ASP A 16 -21.02 -8.90 -0.73
C ASP A 16 -20.92 -10.19 0.13
N SER A 17 -22.02 -10.92 0.25
CA SER A 17 -22.08 -12.13 1.08
C SER A 17 -21.21 -13.30 0.57
N GLU A 18 -20.74 -13.24 -0.67
CA GLU A 18 -19.84 -14.21 -1.28
C GLU A 18 -18.35 -13.79 -1.18
N GLY A 19 -18.05 -12.63 -0.60
CA GLY A 19 -16.69 -12.11 -0.41
C GLY A 19 -16.14 -11.34 -1.60
N TYR A 20 -16.98 -10.86 -2.52
CA TYR A 20 -16.53 -10.03 -3.62
C TYR A 20 -16.62 -8.54 -3.29
N ILE A 21 -15.60 -7.78 -3.69
CA ILE A 21 -15.54 -6.34 -3.47
C ILE A 21 -16.45 -5.64 -4.48
N CYS A 22 -17.52 -5.02 -3.96
CA CYS A 22 -18.46 -4.22 -4.76
C CYS A 22 -17.93 -2.83 -5.06
N GLY A 23 -17.10 -2.27 -4.18
CA GLY A 23 -16.52 -0.93 -4.30
C GLY A 23 -16.32 -0.27 -2.94
N ARG A 24 -16.24 1.07 -2.96
CA ARG A 24 -16.24 1.91 -1.76
C ARG A 24 -17.36 2.93 -1.84
N VAL A 25 -17.91 3.30 -0.70
CA VAL A 25 -19.00 4.28 -0.64
C VAL A 25 -18.48 5.66 -1.07
N ALA A 26 -19.08 6.20 -2.13
CA ALA A 26 -18.79 7.55 -2.65
C ALA A 26 -19.73 8.59 -2.08
N SER A 27 -21.02 8.30 -2.07
CA SER A 27 -22.10 9.18 -1.63
C SER A 27 -23.40 8.41 -1.44
N PHE A 28 -24.47 9.13 -1.10
CA PHE A 28 -25.80 8.59 -0.91
C PHE A 28 -26.80 9.27 -1.85
N ASP A 29 -27.72 8.46 -2.39
CA ASP A 29 -28.95 8.96 -3.02
C ASP A 29 -30.10 8.72 -2.05
N ILE A 30 -30.67 9.79 -1.53
CA ILE A 30 -31.78 9.73 -0.57
C ILE A 30 -33.09 9.88 -1.34
N GLN A 31 -33.94 8.84 -1.29
CA GLN A 31 -35.29 8.83 -1.82
C GLN A 31 -36.29 8.80 -0.67
N PRO A 32 -37.57 9.14 -0.90
CA PRO A 32 -38.56 9.21 0.17
C PRO A 32 -38.75 7.89 0.97
N ASP A 33 -38.52 6.75 0.32
CA ASP A 33 -38.78 5.42 0.82
C ASP A 33 -37.51 4.56 1.01
N ARG A 34 -36.35 5.02 0.49
CA ARG A 34 -35.09 4.26 0.57
C ARG A 34 -33.85 5.15 0.47
N VAL A 35 -32.75 4.60 0.91
CA VAL A 35 -31.42 5.22 0.80
C VAL A 35 -30.52 4.29 -0.03
N LEU A 36 -29.88 4.83 -1.04
CA LEU A 36 -29.01 4.09 -1.93
C LEU A 36 -27.55 4.53 -1.72
N LEU A 37 -26.66 3.56 -1.63
CA LEU A 37 -25.22 3.76 -1.55
C LEU A 37 -24.66 3.86 -2.98
N ARG A 38 -24.09 5.01 -3.37
CA ARG A 38 -23.27 5.14 -4.56
C ARG A 38 -21.87 4.63 -4.28
N LEU A 39 -21.39 3.75 -5.13
CA LEU A 39 -20.07 3.13 -4.97
C LEU A 39 -19.13 3.61 -6.06
N TYR A 40 -17.82 3.59 -5.74
CA TYR A 40 -16.75 3.72 -6.73
C TYR A 40 -15.73 2.60 -6.57
N LYS A 41 -15.02 2.28 -7.65
CA LYS A 41 -13.87 1.38 -7.65
C LYS A 41 -12.61 2.16 -7.98
N GLU A 42 -11.49 1.80 -7.36
CA GLU A 42 -10.17 2.27 -7.78
C GLU A 42 -9.67 1.33 -8.88
N VAL A 43 -9.44 1.88 -10.06
CA VAL A 43 -8.93 1.15 -11.22
C VAL A 43 -7.54 1.69 -11.54
N GLU A 44 -6.59 0.81 -11.78
CA GLU A 44 -5.28 1.20 -12.31
C GLU A 44 -5.39 1.34 -13.82
N GLU A 45 -5.30 2.57 -14.31
CA GLU A 45 -5.26 2.87 -15.73
C GLU A 45 -3.83 3.17 -16.16
N GLU A 46 -3.41 2.57 -17.27
CA GLU A 46 -2.14 2.90 -17.89
C GLU A 46 -2.30 4.20 -18.70
N GLN A 47 -1.61 5.23 -18.27
CA GLN A 47 -1.58 6.52 -18.93
C GLN A 47 -0.21 6.75 -19.57
N SER A 48 -0.23 7.04 -20.86
CA SER A 48 0.97 7.48 -21.56
C SER A 48 1.22 8.95 -21.27
N VAL A 49 2.35 9.25 -20.66
CA VAL A 49 2.79 10.62 -20.33
C VAL A 49 4.14 10.90 -20.95
N VAL A 50 4.46 12.17 -21.13
CA VAL A 50 5.77 12.56 -21.64
C VAL A 50 6.86 12.16 -20.66
N ASP A 51 7.90 11.51 -21.15
CA ASP A 51 9.12 11.28 -20.37
C ASP A 51 9.99 12.54 -20.37
N VAL A 52 9.70 13.41 -19.41
CA VAL A 52 10.33 14.73 -19.31
C VAL A 52 11.84 14.64 -19.16
N GLU A 53 12.34 13.67 -18.40
CA GLU A 53 13.79 13.53 -18.19
C GLU A 53 14.50 13.11 -19.49
N ARG A 54 13.95 12.12 -20.17
CA ARG A 54 14.48 11.70 -21.47
C ARG A 54 14.35 12.81 -22.53
N LEU A 55 13.25 13.55 -22.52
CA LEU A 55 13.05 14.70 -23.41
C LEU A 55 14.10 15.79 -23.16
N LYS A 56 14.42 16.10 -21.89
CA LYS A 56 15.51 17.02 -21.55
C LYS A 56 16.87 16.54 -22.08
N GLU A 57 17.16 15.25 -21.93
CA GLU A 57 18.40 14.66 -22.42
C GLU A 57 18.51 14.77 -23.95
N GLU A 58 17.46 14.43 -24.68
CA GLU A 58 17.40 14.53 -26.15
C GLU A 58 17.55 15.98 -26.62
N LEU A 59 16.90 16.93 -25.95
CA LEU A 59 17.06 18.35 -26.22
C LEU A 59 18.50 18.84 -25.94
N MET A 60 19.13 18.38 -24.87
CA MET A 60 20.51 18.72 -24.56
C MET A 60 21.47 18.12 -25.56
N LEU A 61 21.26 16.88 -26.01
CA LEU A 61 22.05 16.23 -27.06
C LEU A 61 21.93 16.98 -28.37
N ALA A 62 20.72 17.35 -28.78
CA ALA A 62 20.48 18.07 -30.03
C ALA A 62 21.11 19.48 -30.01
N LEU A 63 21.07 20.18 -28.87
CA LEU A 63 21.58 21.56 -28.79
C LEU A 63 23.08 21.67 -28.48
N PHE A 64 23.61 20.73 -27.68
CA PHE A 64 24.97 20.86 -27.12
C PHE A 64 25.88 19.66 -27.44
N GLY A 65 25.36 18.63 -28.10
CA GLY A 65 26.11 17.40 -28.43
C GLY A 65 26.41 16.51 -27.23
N LYS A 66 25.89 16.85 -26.04
CA LYS A 66 26.04 16.08 -24.79
C LYS A 66 24.91 16.41 -23.84
N ALA A 67 24.58 15.46 -22.96
CA ALA A 67 23.61 15.64 -21.87
C ALA A 67 24.34 15.68 -20.52
N GLY A 68 23.73 16.34 -19.54
CA GLY A 68 24.23 16.36 -18.16
C GLY A 68 23.63 17.47 -17.29
N PRO A 69 23.63 17.30 -15.97
CA PRO A 69 22.93 18.22 -15.05
C PRO A 69 23.42 19.66 -15.09
N LYS A 70 24.71 19.87 -15.42
CA LYS A 70 25.28 21.21 -15.58
C LYS A 70 24.75 21.97 -16.81
N LEU A 71 24.15 21.26 -17.77
CA LEU A 71 23.62 21.85 -19.01
C LEU A 71 22.13 22.19 -18.90
N GLU A 72 21.42 21.66 -17.92
CA GLU A 72 19.98 21.90 -17.74
C GLU A 72 19.67 23.41 -17.62
N LYS A 73 20.44 24.15 -16.83
CA LYS A 73 20.30 25.61 -16.73
C LYS A 73 20.54 26.31 -18.07
N LYS A 74 21.47 25.81 -18.89
CA LYS A 74 21.73 26.36 -20.23
C LYS A 74 20.59 26.05 -21.17
N LEU A 75 20.03 24.82 -21.10
CA LEU A 75 18.84 24.42 -21.84
C LEU A 75 17.67 25.34 -21.54
N TYR A 76 17.33 25.56 -20.28
CA TYR A 76 16.22 26.43 -19.90
C TYR A 76 16.42 27.89 -20.35
N ASN A 77 17.64 28.41 -20.25
CA ASN A 77 17.93 29.74 -20.75
C ASN A 77 17.78 29.84 -22.28
N ARG A 78 18.16 28.80 -23.01
CA ARG A 78 17.99 28.74 -24.46
C ARG A 78 16.50 28.69 -24.84
N ILE A 79 15.73 27.81 -24.21
CA ILE A 79 14.28 27.71 -24.41
C ILE A 79 13.58 29.04 -24.17
N ARG A 80 13.90 29.72 -23.04
CA ARG A 80 13.33 31.04 -22.74
C ARG A 80 13.60 32.06 -23.82
N LYS A 81 14.85 32.09 -24.31
CA LYS A 81 15.29 33.01 -25.38
C LYS A 81 14.51 32.74 -26.67
N ASP A 82 14.48 31.47 -27.09
CA ASP A 82 13.92 31.10 -28.40
C ASP A 82 12.38 31.18 -28.40
N LEU A 83 11.71 30.83 -27.29
CA LEU A 83 10.26 30.98 -27.11
C LEU A 83 9.84 32.37 -26.61
N LYS A 84 10.78 33.31 -26.44
CA LYS A 84 10.54 34.70 -25.93
C LYS A 84 9.76 34.74 -24.60
N LEU A 85 10.05 33.80 -23.70
CA LEU A 85 9.38 33.71 -22.39
C LEU A 85 10.02 34.68 -21.37
N PRO A 86 9.20 35.24 -20.45
CA PRO A 86 9.72 36.05 -19.36
C PRO A 86 10.70 35.26 -18.49
N SER A 87 11.77 35.94 -18.01
CA SER A 87 12.85 35.29 -17.22
C SER A 87 12.37 34.67 -15.90
N LYS A 88 11.21 35.10 -15.37
CA LYS A 88 10.63 34.59 -14.11
C LYS A 88 9.72 33.37 -14.30
N ASN A 89 9.30 33.04 -15.52
CA ASN A 89 8.43 31.89 -15.75
C ASN A 89 9.21 30.60 -15.60
N PRO A 90 8.71 29.62 -14.82
CA PRO A 90 9.31 28.28 -14.80
C PRO A 90 9.15 27.63 -16.17
N ILE A 91 10.14 26.84 -16.59
CA ILE A 91 10.02 25.99 -17.77
C ILE A 91 9.42 24.66 -17.28
N GLY A 92 8.21 24.39 -17.71
CA GLY A 92 7.50 23.15 -17.42
C GLY A 92 7.52 22.16 -18.58
N GLU A 93 6.74 21.10 -18.47
CA GLU A 93 6.59 20.06 -19.50
C GLU A 93 6.06 20.66 -20.81
N ALA A 94 5.08 21.55 -20.74
CA ALA A 94 4.46 22.15 -21.92
C ALA A 94 5.47 22.94 -22.78
N GLU A 95 6.37 23.70 -22.15
CA GLU A 95 7.40 24.46 -22.84
C GLU A 95 8.45 23.56 -23.45
N LEU A 96 8.85 22.47 -22.76
CA LEU A 96 9.78 21.48 -23.27
C LEU A 96 9.22 20.76 -24.50
N VAL A 97 7.96 20.31 -24.44
CA VAL A 97 7.26 19.66 -25.54
C VAL A 97 7.10 20.60 -26.73
N ASN A 98 6.72 21.86 -26.50
CA ASN A 98 6.60 22.85 -27.56
C ASN A 98 7.95 23.13 -28.24
N TYR A 99 9.01 23.22 -27.44
CA TYR A 99 10.34 23.44 -27.97
C TYR A 99 10.87 22.23 -28.76
N ALA A 100 10.60 21.00 -28.29
CA ALA A 100 10.94 19.79 -29.01
C ALA A 100 10.23 19.70 -30.37
N ARG A 101 8.94 20.04 -30.42
CA ARG A 101 8.17 20.13 -31.67
C ARG A 101 8.74 21.16 -32.64
N MET A 102 9.17 22.32 -32.14
CA MET A 102 9.81 23.36 -32.95
C MET A 102 11.14 22.89 -33.55
N MET A 103 11.85 22.01 -32.84
CA MET A 103 13.09 21.39 -33.30
C MET A 103 12.86 20.10 -34.10
N ALA A 104 11.62 19.72 -34.38
CA ALA A 104 11.25 18.46 -35.05
C ALA A 104 11.84 17.21 -34.37
N LEU A 105 11.93 17.22 -33.03
CA LEU A 105 12.36 16.06 -32.26
C LEU A 105 11.15 15.22 -31.87
N ASP A 106 11.35 13.92 -31.78
CA ASP A 106 10.35 13.00 -31.25
C ASP A 106 10.15 13.25 -29.75
N ILE A 107 8.90 13.12 -29.30
CA ILE A 107 8.56 13.30 -27.89
C ILE A 107 8.55 11.93 -27.23
N PRO A 108 9.54 11.61 -26.37
CA PRO A 108 9.57 10.33 -25.70
C PRO A 108 8.39 10.22 -24.71
N MET A 109 7.69 9.08 -24.78
CA MET A 109 6.56 8.78 -23.91
C MET A 109 6.93 7.65 -22.97
N LYS A 110 6.40 7.71 -21.72
CA LYS A 110 6.45 6.61 -20.77
C LYS A 110 5.07 6.26 -20.28
N THR A 111 4.83 4.99 -20.02
CA THR A 111 3.60 4.51 -19.42
C THR A 111 3.71 4.60 -17.91
N ILE A 112 2.76 5.29 -17.29
CA ILE A 112 2.60 5.30 -15.83
C ILE A 112 1.26 4.67 -15.46
N LYS A 113 1.25 3.92 -14.36
CA LYS A 113 0.01 3.43 -13.76
C LYS A 113 -0.55 4.50 -12.85
N LYS A 114 -1.75 4.95 -13.14
CA LYS A 114 -2.47 5.93 -12.33
C LYS A 114 -3.73 5.29 -11.77
N LYS A 115 -3.91 5.42 -10.45
CA LYS A 115 -5.17 5.04 -9.82
C LYS A 115 -6.21 6.10 -10.12
N THR A 116 -7.29 5.70 -10.78
CA THR A 116 -8.46 6.54 -11.06
C THR A 116 -9.68 5.97 -10.35
N ARG A 117 -10.58 6.86 -9.93
CA ARG A 117 -11.87 6.46 -9.36
C ARG A 117 -12.86 6.31 -10.50
N ARG A 118 -13.51 5.15 -10.57
CA ARG A 118 -14.58 4.87 -11.52
C ARG A 118 -15.84 4.55 -10.75
N ASP A 119 -16.88 5.30 -11.02
CA ASP A 119 -18.18 5.08 -10.38
C ASP A 119 -18.78 3.75 -10.83
N VAL A 120 -19.42 3.06 -9.89
CA VAL A 120 -20.22 1.86 -10.16
C VAL A 120 -21.59 2.33 -10.61
N GLU A 121 -22.04 1.84 -11.77
CA GLU A 121 -23.27 2.33 -12.41
C GLU A 121 -24.52 2.12 -11.53
N GLU A 122 -24.63 0.96 -10.88
CA GLU A 122 -25.80 0.65 -10.06
C GLU A 122 -25.52 0.86 -8.58
N PRO A 123 -26.35 1.66 -7.89
CA PRO A 123 -26.26 1.86 -6.46
C PRO A 123 -26.76 0.63 -5.68
N VAL A 124 -26.27 0.48 -4.46
CA VAL A 124 -26.71 -0.58 -3.55
C VAL A 124 -27.70 -0.01 -2.52
N ASP A 125 -28.81 -0.68 -2.31
CA ASP A 125 -29.79 -0.28 -1.29
C ASP A 125 -29.19 -0.43 0.11
N LEU A 126 -29.41 0.56 0.99
CA LEU A 126 -28.93 0.51 2.37
C LEU A 126 -29.55 -0.66 3.15
N ASP A 127 -30.76 -1.09 2.79
CA ASP A 127 -31.41 -2.25 3.42
C ASP A 127 -30.69 -3.57 3.12
N MET A 128 -29.83 -3.59 2.09
CA MET A 128 -28.96 -4.74 1.79
C MET A 128 -27.77 -4.87 2.75
N VAL A 129 -27.50 -3.87 3.56
CA VAL A 129 -26.41 -3.91 4.55
C VAL A 129 -26.75 -4.90 5.67
N ASP A 130 -25.88 -5.90 5.88
CA ASP A 130 -25.96 -6.84 7.00
C ASP A 130 -25.29 -6.24 8.23
N CYS A 131 -24.03 -5.87 8.10
CA CYS A 131 -23.27 -5.24 9.18
C CYS A 131 -22.22 -4.28 8.65
N MET A 132 -21.80 -3.36 9.52
CA MET A 132 -20.72 -2.41 9.26
C MET A 132 -19.80 -2.36 10.47
N SER A 133 -18.51 -2.30 10.23
CA SER A 133 -17.51 -2.14 11.28
C SER A 133 -16.39 -1.20 10.85
N GLU A 134 -15.75 -0.63 11.87
CA GLU A 134 -14.57 0.22 11.72
C GLU A 134 -13.45 -0.35 12.60
N THR A 135 -12.28 -0.56 11.98
CA THR A 135 -11.07 -1.02 12.65
C THR A 135 -9.92 -0.08 12.30
N PRO A 136 -8.80 -0.13 13.01
CA PRO A 136 -7.61 0.62 12.60
C PRO A 136 -7.14 0.31 11.18
N LEU A 137 -7.46 -0.88 10.65
CA LEU A 137 -7.12 -1.30 9.29
C LEU A 137 -8.07 -0.74 8.24
N GLY A 138 -9.23 -0.24 8.63
CA GLY A 138 -10.22 0.35 7.73
C GLY A 138 -11.65 0.07 8.13
N LYS A 139 -12.57 0.63 7.33
CA LYS A 139 -14.01 0.47 7.46
C LYS A 139 -14.51 -0.56 6.45
N CYS A 140 -15.45 -1.42 6.86
CA CYS A 140 -16.03 -2.42 5.98
C CYS A 140 -17.54 -2.56 6.24
N ILE A 141 -18.27 -2.77 5.14
CA ILE A 141 -19.69 -3.14 5.09
C ILE A 141 -19.78 -4.52 4.46
N ILE A 142 -20.54 -5.43 5.07
CA ILE A 142 -20.93 -6.70 4.46
C ILE A 142 -22.40 -6.61 4.05
N LEU A 143 -22.71 -7.05 2.83
CA LEU A 143 -24.07 -7.13 2.33
C LEU A 143 -24.71 -8.49 2.68
N LYS A 144 -26.03 -8.51 2.83
CA LYS A 144 -26.83 -9.71 3.12
C LYS A 144 -26.80 -10.74 1.99
N GLU A 145 -26.76 -10.26 0.76
CA GLU A 145 -26.87 -11.06 -0.44
C GLU A 145 -25.69 -10.82 -1.40
N PRO A 146 -25.41 -11.74 -2.32
CA PRO A 146 -24.42 -11.52 -3.36
C PRO A 146 -24.93 -10.45 -4.33
N VAL A 147 -24.03 -9.59 -4.77
CA VAL A 147 -24.30 -8.67 -5.87
C VAL A 147 -24.17 -9.47 -7.17
N GLU A 148 -25.08 -9.26 -8.13
CA GLU A 148 -25.05 -9.95 -9.42
C GLU A 148 -23.69 -9.82 -10.11
N ALA A 149 -23.26 -10.89 -10.78
CA ALA A 149 -21.94 -10.95 -11.40
C ALA A 149 -21.71 -9.81 -12.41
N GLU A 150 -22.75 -9.38 -13.12
CA GLU A 150 -22.71 -8.24 -14.06
C GLU A 150 -22.33 -6.94 -13.38
N ARG A 151 -22.86 -6.68 -12.17
CA ARG A 151 -22.54 -5.49 -11.37
C ARG A 151 -21.11 -5.50 -10.88
N ARG A 152 -20.55 -6.68 -10.67
CA ARG A 152 -19.15 -6.85 -10.24
C ARG A 152 -18.16 -6.70 -11.40
N GLY A 153 -18.64 -6.71 -12.65
CA GLY A 153 -17.80 -6.74 -13.84
C GLY A 153 -17.02 -8.05 -13.99
N VAL A 154 -17.55 -9.12 -13.41
CA VAL A 154 -17.00 -10.49 -13.51
C VAL A 154 -17.82 -11.27 -14.50
N GLU A 155 -17.18 -11.99 -15.42
CA GLU A 155 -17.88 -12.92 -16.30
C GLU A 155 -18.56 -14.03 -15.48
N ILE A 156 -19.81 -14.34 -15.81
CA ILE A 156 -20.53 -15.48 -15.23
C ILE A 156 -19.89 -16.74 -15.80
N LEU A 157 -19.21 -17.50 -14.96
CA LEU A 157 -18.62 -18.77 -15.34
C LEU A 157 -19.58 -19.91 -14.97
N ASP A 158 -19.73 -20.88 -15.87
CA ASP A 158 -20.53 -22.08 -15.62
C ASP A 158 -19.92 -23.03 -14.57
N TYR A 159 -18.73 -22.73 -14.09
CA TYR A 159 -18.05 -23.51 -13.06
C TYR A 159 -17.49 -22.61 -11.95
N VAL A 160 -17.40 -23.14 -10.75
CA VAL A 160 -16.75 -22.45 -9.62
C VAL A 160 -15.23 -22.55 -9.81
N PRO A 161 -14.52 -21.45 -10.04
CA PRO A 161 -13.09 -21.50 -10.20
C PRO A 161 -12.41 -21.91 -8.87
N TYR A 162 -11.48 -22.85 -8.95
CA TYR A 162 -10.64 -23.19 -7.81
C TYR A 162 -9.56 -22.11 -7.65
N LYS A 163 -9.42 -21.61 -6.42
CA LYS A 163 -8.31 -20.70 -6.09
C LYS A 163 -7.08 -21.50 -5.67
N GLY A 164 -5.96 -21.19 -6.30
CA GLY A 164 -4.67 -21.76 -5.93
C GLY A 164 -4.15 -21.19 -4.60
N THR A 165 -3.20 -21.88 -3.97
CA THR A 165 -2.60 -21.42 -2.71
C THR A 165 -1.93 -20.05 -2.84
N ALA A 166 -1.40 -19.71 -4.02
CA ALA A 166 -0.80 -18.41 -4.30
C ALA A 166 -1.82 -17.29 -4.38
N GLU A 167 -3.05 -17.58 -4.83
CA GLU A 167 -4.13 -16.58 -4.90
C GLU A 167 -4.75 -16.28 -3.53
N ILE A 168 -4.75 -17.29 -2.63
CA ILE A 168 -5.27 -17.14 -1.27
C ILE A 168 -4.28 -16.36 -0.39
N LYS A 169 -2.99 -16.51 -0.67
CA LYS A 169 -1.95 -15.79 0.05
C LYS A 169 -2.13 -14.27 -0.13
N ASP A 170 -1.95 -13.54 0.95
CA ASP A 170 -2.09 -12.08 1.05
C ASP A 170 -3.53 -11.55 0.82
N MET A 171 -4.54 -12.46 0.71
CA MET A 171 -5.93 -12.04 0.68
C MET A 171 -6.34 -11.43 2.02
N MET A 172 -7.07 -10.33 1.95
CA MET A 172 -7.66 -9.69 3.12
C MET A 172 -8.63 -10.65 3.83
N VAL A 173 -8.60 -10.65 5.15
CA VAL A 173 -9.51 -11.47 5.98
C VAL A 173 -10.42 -10.56 6.78
N ILE A 174 -11.72 -10.83 6.69
CA ILE A 174 -12.78 -10.07 7.33
C ILE A 174 -13.59 -11.04 8.20
N ASP A 175 -13.86 -10.67 9.44
CA ASP A 175 -14.64 -11.48 10.36
C ASP A 175 -16.16 -11.34 10.17
N SER A 176 -16.96 -12.08 10.98
CA SER A 176 -18.42 -12.08 10.85
C SER A 176 -19.11 -10.77 11.23
N GLU A 177 -18.38 -9.83 11.87
CA GLU A 177 -18.85 -8.49 12.21
C GLU A 177 -18.33 -7.40 11.28
N ALA A 178 -17.85 -7.78 10.08
CA ALA A 178 -17.24 -6.90 9.10
C ALA A 178 -15.93 -6.22 9.58
N LYS A 179 -15.25 -6.76 10.61
CA LYS A 179 -13.97 -6.25 11.05
C LYS A 179 -12.87 -6.76 10.12
N ILE A 180 -12.09 -5.86 9.52
CA ILE A 180 -10.85 -6.22 8.81
C ILE A 180 -9.85 -6.63 9.88
N ILE A 181 -9.36 -7.87 9.82
CA ILE A 181 -8.47 -8.43 10.84
C ILE A 181 -7.04 -8.64 10.38
N GLY A 182 -6.79 -8.62 9.07
CA GLY A 182 -5.45 -8.77 8.50
C GLY A 182 -5.47 -9.54 7.18
N HIS A 183 -4.44 -10.38 6.94
CA HIS A 183 -4.26 -11.09 5.68
C HIS A 183 -3.95 -12.57 5.89
N ALA A 184 -4.30 -13.40 4.90
CA ALA A 184 -3.95 -14.81 4.85
C ALA A 184 -2.46 -14.98 4.57
N GLU A 185 -1.73 -15.71 5.44
CA GLU A 185 -0.30 -15.97 5.24
C GLU A 185 -0.04 -17.25 4.45
N ARG A 186 -0.71 -18.33 4.87
CA ARG A 186 -0.53 -19.67 4.23
C ARG A 186 -1.64 -20.64 4.58
N ILE A 187 -1.83 -21.61 3.71
CA ILE A 187 -2.70 -22.75 3.97
C ILE A 187 -1.92 -23.78 4.83
N LEU A 188 -2.58 -24.34 5.81
CA LEU A 188 -2.06 -25.38 6.69
C LEU A 188 -2.64 -26.72 6.28
N ILE A 189 -1.82 -27.57 5.69
CA ILE A 189 -2.25 -28.90 5.24
C ILE A 189 -2.26 -29.86 6.44
N GLY A 190 -3.45 -30.33 6.78
CA GLY A 190 -3.66 -31.23 7.91
C GLY A 190 -5.09 -31.77 7.98
N LYS A 191 -5.42 -32.42 9.10
CA LYS A 191 -6.79 -32.84 9.41
C LYS A 191 -7.18 -32.25 10.76
N PRO A 192 -8.00 -31.21 10.76
CA PRO A 192 -8.61 -30.52 9.61
C PRO A 192 -7.61 -29.66 8.81
N LEU A 193 -7.98 -29.34 7.57
CA LEU A 193 -7.32 -28.28 6.78
C LEU A 193 -7.45 -26.96 7.54
N GLY A 194 -6.45 -26.09 7.48
CA GLY A 194 -6.45 -24.81 8.17
C GLY A 194 -5.90 -23.67 7.34
N LEU A 195 -6.07 -22.47 7.86
CA LEU A 195 -5.53 -21.23 7.32
C LEU A 195 -4.75 -20.49 8.42
N ARG A 196 -3.55 -20.03 8.10
CA ARG A 196 -2.78 -19.11 8.96
C ARG A 196 -3.07 -17.69 8.53
N ILE A 197 -3.45 -16.87 9.51
CA ILE A 197 -3.79 -15.46 9.34
C ILE A 197 -2.75 -14.63 10.10
N ALA A 198 -2.22 -13.59 9.45
CA ALA A 198 -1.56 -12.50 10.13
C ALA A 198 -2.65 -11.54 10.63
N VAL A 199 -2.84 -11.49 11.93
CA VAL A 199 -3.69 -10.46 12.55
C VAL A 199 -2.87 -9.18 12.64
N GLU A 200 -3.41 -8.10 12.11
CA GLU A 200 -2.72 -6.84 11.94
C GLU A 200 -3.39 -5.72 12.73
N THR A 201 -2.62 -4.72 13.05
CA THR A 201 -3.09 -3.48 13.66
C THR A 201 -2.28 -2.31 13.14
N VAL A 202 -2.77 -1.11 13.32
CA VAL A 202 -2.05 0.11 13.00
C VAL A 202 -1.36 0.62 14.26
N LYS A 203 -0.06 0.85 14.19
CA LYS A 203 0.71 1.53 15.23
C LYS A 203 1.14 2.89 14.75
N GLU A 204 0.94 3.86 15.60
CA GLU A 204 1.48 5.20 15.44
C GLU A 204 2.85 5.25 16.09
N THR A 205 3.83 5.70 15.33
CA THR A 205 5.21 5.89 15.80
C THR A 205 5.62 7.34 15.56
N GLU A 206 6.16 7.97 16.57
CA GLU A 206 6.76 9.29 16.40
C GLU A 206 8.14 9.10 15.74
N VAL A 207 8.30 9.65 14.56
CA VAL A 207 9.58 9.71 13.84
C VAL A 207 10.03 11.14 13.70
N VAL A 208 11.34 11.35 13.57
CA VAL A 208 11.87 12.67 13.31
C VAL A 208 11.42 13.15 11.93
N ASP A 209 10.85 14.34 11.86
CA ASP A 209 10.55 15.01 10.59
C ASP A 209 11.83 15.59 10.02
N MET A 210 12.52 14.78 9.19
CA MET A 210 13.79 15.17 8.59
C MET A 210 13.68 16.36 7.66
N GLU A 211 12.55 16.53 6.99
CA GLU A 211 12.33 17.67 6.10
C GLU A 211 12.21 18.97 6.89
N ALA A 212 11.38 19.00 7.94
CA ALA A 212 11.24 20.12 8.81
C ALA A 212 12.56 20.42 9.57
N LEU A 213 13.28 19.39 10.03
CA LEU A 213 14.59 19.53 10.65
C LEU A 213 15.60 20.15 9.67
N TRP A 214 15.61 19.68 8.43
CA TRP A 214 16.48 20.21 7.38
C TRP A 214 16.19 21.68 7.09
N GLN A 215 14.93 22.05 6.98
CA GLN A 215 14.53 23.46 6.81
C GLN A 215 15.01 24.33 7.97
N ALA A 216 14.86 23.87 9.22
CA ALA A 216 15.35 24.58 10.40
C ALA A 216 16.88 24.75 10.38
N ILE A 217 17.62 23.71 9.98
CA ILE A 217 19.08 23.78 9.82
C ILE A 217 19.48 24.79 8.74
N MET A 218 18.77 24.79 7.59
CA MET A 218 19.08 25.69 6.46
C MET A 218 18.79 27.18 6.78
N LEU A 219 17.89 27.46 7.69
CA LEU A 219 17.73 28.81 8.20
C LEU A 219 19.02 29.35 8.89
N HIS A 220 19.79 28.48 9.55
CA HIS A 220 21.04 28.82 10.22
C HIS A 220 22.24 28.88 9.26
N PHE A 221 22.36 27.89 8.38
CA PHE A 221 23.56 27.72 7.54
C PHE A 221 23.46 28.38 6.16
N ARG A 222 22.26 28.66 5.65
CA ARG A 222 21.98 29.22 4.30
C ARG A 222 22.56 28.43 3.12
N LYS A 223 23.53 27.53 3.33
CA LYS A 223 24.19 26.69 2.32
C LYS A 223 24.42 25.30 2.89
N PRO A 224 23.97 24.23 2.19
CA PRO A 224 24.16 22.84 2.61
C PRO A 224 25.64 22.49 2.83
N GLU A 225 26.53 22.96 1.93
CA GLU A 225 27.96 22.64 1.98
C GLU A 225 28.59 23.04 3.31
N LYS A 226 28.27 24.24 3.82
CA LYS A 226 28.79 24.73 5.12
C LYS A 226 28.29 23.90 6.30
N PHE A 227 27.09 23.39 6.21
CA PHE A 227 26.55 22.50 7.23
C PHE A 227 27.27 21.15 7.22
N TYR A 228 27.46 20.52 6.05
CA TYR A 228 28.18 19.26 5.92
C TYR A 228 29.65 19.38 6.34
N GLU A 229 30.36 20.47 6.00
CA GLU A 229 31.71 20.77 6.48
C GLU A 229 31.76 20.84 8.01
N ARG A 230 30.78 21.50 8.62
CA ARG A 230 30.68 21.60 10.09
C ARG A 230 30.45 20.23 10.73
N LEU A 231 29.54 19.45 10.17
CA LEU A 231 29.19 18.11 10.65
C LEU A 231 30.40 17.17 10.54
N SER A 232 31.08 17.16 9.39
CA SER A 232 32.33 16.42 9.19
C SER A 232 33.38 16.76 10.24
N LYS A 233 33.56 18.04 10.57
CA LYS A 233 34.50 18.51 11.59
C LYS A 233 34.09 18.06 12.99
N ASP A 234 32.81 18.18 13.32
CA ASP A 234 32.29 17.93 14.66
C ASP A 234 32.27 16.42 15.00
N PHE A 235 32.07 15.54 14.00
CA PHE A 235 32.05 14.09 14.15
C PHE A 235 33.30 13.38 13.64
N GLY A 236 34.21 14.07 12.96
CA GLY A 236 35.44 13.48 12.41
C GLY A 236 35.18 12.49 11.26
N ILE A 237 34.06 12.62 10.54
CA ILE A 237 33.63 11.75 9.45
C ILE A 237 33.71 12.47 8.11
N ARG A 238 33.80 11.72 7.02
CA ARG A 238 33.78 12.31 5.67
C ARG A 238 32.37 12.76 5.29
N PRO A 239 32.21 13.79 4.44
CA PRO A 239 30.89 14.26 4.01
C PRO A 239 30.00 13.16 3.40
N GLU A 240 30.60 12.17 2.75
CA GLU A 240 29.95 11.03 2.09
C GLU A 240 29.43 9.98 3.09
N GLU A 241 29.93 9.99 4.32
CA GLU A 241 29.56 9.07 5.41
C GLU A 241 28.48 9.67 6.34
N ILE A 242 28.05 10.90 6.07
CA ILE A 242 27.02 11.56 6.87
C ILE A 242 25.67 10.91 6.65
N THR A 243 25.06 10.43 7.72
CA THR A 243 23.72 9.83 7.75
C THR A 243 22.72 10.73 8.47
N GLU A 244 21.45 10.45 8.35
CA GLU A 244 20.39 11.16 9.09
C GLU A 244 20.62 11.12 10.60
N GLN A 245 21.15 10.03 11.14
CA GLN A 245 21.48 9.91 12.56
C GLN A 245 22.51 10.93 13.01
N HIS A 246 23.52 11.22 12.18
CA HIS A 246 24.52 12.25 12.47
C HIS A 246 23.90 13.67 12.49
N ILE A 247 22.92 13.91 11.61
CA ILE A 247 22.18 15.19 11.56
C ILE A 247 21.35 15.37 12.83
N ILE A 248 20.63 14.32 13.25
CA ILE A 248 19.84 14.31 14.48
C ILE A 248 20.73 14.52 15.70
N ALA A 249 21.80 13.75 15.83
CA ALA A 249 22.75 13.86 16.95
C ALA A 249 23.41 15.23 17.03
N TRP A 250 23.68 15.85 15.88
CA TRP A 250 24.19 17.23 15.85
C TRP A 250 23.14 18.23 16.33
N ALA A 251 21.88 18.10 15.86
CA ALA A 251 20.78 18.97 16.27
C ALA A 251 20.55 18.89 17.79
N GLU A 252 20.57 17.69 18.36
CA GLU A 252 20.51 17.46 19.81
C GLU A 252 21.65 18.17 20.56
N ARG A 253 22.87 18.00 20.04
CA ARG A 253 24.06 18.57 20.65
C ARG A 253 24.04 20.09 20.69
N VAL A 254 23.49 20.75 19.68
CA VAL A 254 23.37 22.21 19.63
C VAL A 254 22.10 22.74 20.28
N GLY A 255 21.25 21.87 20.85
CA GLY A 255 19.98 22.24 21.49
C GLY A 255 18.91 22.71 20.51
N MET A 256 18.98 22.30 19.23
CA MET A 256 17.96 22.61 18.25
C MET A 256 16.71 21.74 18.48
N PRO A 257 15.50 22.32 18.46
CA PRO A 257 14.29 21.52 18.58
C PRO A 257 14.18 20.56 17.42
N ILE A 258 13.98 19.27 17.73
CA ILE A 258 13.81 18.22 16.72
C ILE A 258 12.31 18.07 16.44
N PRO A 259 11.85 18.48 15.25
CA PRO A 259 10.47 18.30 14.87
C PRO A 259 10.18 16.81 14.71
N LYS A 260 9.01 16.38 15.20
CA LYS A 260 8.53 15.00 15.09
C LYS A 260 7.25 14.99 14.28
N ARG A 261 7.07 13.92 13.49
CA ARG A 261 5.80 13.61 12.82
C ARG A 261 5.32 12.23 13.24
N THR A 262 4.03 12.05 13.27
CA THR A 262 3.43 10.74 13.53
C THR A 262 3.36 9.99 12.21
N GLU A 263 3.97 8.82 12.16
CA GLU A 263 3.82 7.87 11.06
C GLU A 263 2.98 6.69 11.51
N THR A 264 2.00 6.32 10.69
CA THR A 264 1.16 5.14 10.90
C THR A 264 1.69 3.99 10.07
N ALA A 265 1.94 2.86 10.72
CA ALA A 265 2.37 1.65 10.05
C ALA A 265 1.48 0.47 10.42
N VAL A 266 1.08 -0.31 9.42
CA VAL A 266 0.42 -1.59 9.66
C VAL A 266 1.47 -2.57 10.17
N VAL A 267 1.23 -3.13 11.34
CA VAL A 267 2.12 -4.09 11.96
C VAL A 267 1.37 -5.37 12.30
N LYS A 268 2.04 -6.48 12.12
CA LYS A 268 1.53 -7.78 12.54
C LYS A 268 1.51 -7.83 14.07
N GLU A 269 0.32 -7.99 14.65
CA GLU A 269 0.13 -8.15 16.08
C GLU A 269 0.43 -9.58 16.52
N MET A 270 -0.19 -10.53 15.80
CA MET A 270 -0.07 -11.95 16.10
C MET A 270 -0.35 -12.81 14.87
N THR A 271 -0.04 -14.09 14.99
CA THR A 271 -0.43 -15.11 14.00
C THR A 271 -1.53 -15.97 14.60
N LEU A 272 -2.57 -16.27 13.81
CA LEU A 272 -3.67 -17.13 14.22
C LEU A 272 -3.84 -18.27 13.21
N ASP A 273 -3.85 -19.50 13.71
CA ASP A 273 -4.15 -20.70 12.92
C ASP A 273 -5.61 -21.07 13.13
N ILE A 274 -6.40 -21.03 12.06
CA ILE A 274 -7.82 -21.33 12.11
C ILE A 274 -8.16 -22.56 11.28
N PRO A 275 -9.12 -23.40 11.70
CA PRO A 275 -9.60 -24.52 10.89
C PRO A 275 -10.41 -24.00 9.69
N TRP A 276 -10.35 -24.71 8.55
CA TRP A 276 -11.04 -24.32 7.33
C TRP A 276 -12.57 -24.16 7.50
N THR A 277 -13.15 -24.85 8.48
CA THR A 277 -14.58 -24.73 8.81
C THR A 277 -15.03 -23.36 9.30
N VAL A 278 -14.09 -22.50 9.66
CA VAL A 278 -14.34 -21.11 10.06
C VAL A 278 -14.45 -20.17 8.86
N ILE A 279 -13.99 -20.62 7.71
CA ILE A 279 -14.11 -19.84 6.47
C ILE A 279 -15.54 -19.97 5.96
N LYS A 280 -16.22 -18.82 5.83
CA LYS A 280 -17.57 -18.73 5.26
C LYS A 280 -17.53 -18.75 3.74
N LYS A 281 -16.72 -17.87 3.17
CA LYS A 281 -16.59 -17.66 1.72
C LYS A 281 -15.21 -17.14 1.35
N ILE A 282 -14.79 -17.40 0.11
CA ILE A 282 -13.56 -16.89 -0.49
C ILE A 282 -13.91 -16.28 -1.87
N GLY A 283 -13.98 -14.96 -1.91
CA GLY A 283 -14.14 -14.16 -3.13
C GLY A 283 -12.87 -13.39 -3.42
N ASP A 284 -12.95 -12.07 -3.48
CA ASP A 284 -11.80 -11.15 -3.50
C ASP A 284 -11.17 -11.02 -2.11
N VAL A 285 -11.95 -11.35 -1.07
CA VAL A 285 -11.54 -11.41 0.32
C VAL A 285 -11.98 -12.74 0.93
N ILE A 286 -11.44 -13.07 2.10
CA ILE A 286 -11.85 -14.24 2.89
C ILE A 286 -12.82 -13.75 3.97
N LEU A 287 -14.07 -14.23 3.92
CA LEU A 287 -15.07 -13.99 4.95
C LEU A 287 -15.06 -15.14 5.96
N LEU A 288 -15.03 -14.80 7.26
CA LEU A 288 -15.15 -15.75 8.34
C LEU A 288 -16.59 -15.81 8.86
N ASN A 289 -16.97 -16.93 9.43
CA ASN A 289 -18.27 -17.13 10.10
C ASN A 289 -18.20 -16.89 11.62
N ARG A 290 -17.08 -16.36 12.12
CA ARG A 290 -16.82 -16.05 13.52
C ARG A 290 -16.12 -14.72 13.66
N THR A 291 -16.24 -14.13 14.86
CA THR A 291 -15.51 -12.91 15.21
C THR A 291 -14.06 -13.23 15.59
N LEU A 292 -13.18 -12.24 15.47
CA LEU A 292 -11.77 -12.37 15.90
C LEU A 292 -11.69 -12.74 17.41
N GLU A 293 -12.57 -12.22 18.24
CA GLU A 293 -12.58 -12.50 19.67
C GLU A 293 -12.92 -13.96 19.97
N GLU A 294 -13.91 -14.54 19.28
CA GLU A 294 -14.22 -15.96 19.37
C GLU A 294 -13.05 -16.84 18.92
N LEU A 295 -12.32 -16.41 17.90
CA LEU A 295 -11.17 -17.14 17.40
C LEU A 295 -9.99 -17.09 18.35
N ARG A 296 -9.74 -15.95 19.01
CA ARG A 296 -8.71 -15.80 20.05
C ARG A 296 -8.96 -16.69 21.24
N THR A 297 -10.23 -16.82 21.68
CA THR A 297 -10.61 -17.65 22.84
C THR A 297 -10.59 -19.15 22.55
N ARG A 298 -10.76 -19.55 21.28
CA ARG A 298 -10.82 -20.93 20.83
C ARG A 298 -9.60 -21.40 20.06
N SER A 299 -8.53 -20.60 19.98
CA SER A 299 -7.28 -21.05 19.38
C SER A 299 -6.75 -22.24 20.18
N MET A 300 -7.24 -23.45 19.87
CA MET A 300 -6.60 -24.67 20.29
C MET A 300 -5.20 -24.68 19.68
N PRO A 301 -4.17 -24.99 20.45
CA PRO A 301 -2.89 -25.27 19.87
C PRO A 301 -3.12 -26.40 18.86
N ILE A 302 -2.96 -26.12 17.57
CA ILE A 302 -2.77 -27.19 16.58
C ILE A 302 -1.56 -27.91 17.11
N LEU A 303 -1.76 -29.14 17.64
CA LEU A 303 -0.70 -29.99 18.16
C LEU A 303 0.41 -29.96 17.10
N ALA A 304 1.53 -29.36 17.48
CA ALA A 304 2.75 -29.52 16.70
C ALA A 304 2.86 -31.02 16.39
N PRO A 305 3.15 -31.41 15.15
CA PRO A 305 3.33 -32.82 14.86
C PRO A 305 4.32 -33.35 15.90
N GLU A 306 3.85 -34.30 16.74
CA GLU A 306 4.72 -34.98 17.68
C GLU A 306 6.01 -35.27 16.94
N ARG A 307 7.12 -34.72 17.40
CA ARG A 307 8.43 -35.17 16.95
C ARG A 307 8.40 -36.65 17.25
N ARG A 308 8.20 -37.49 16.22
CA ARG A 308 8.51 -38.89 16.32
C ARG A 308 9.94 -38.92 16.85
N GLU A 309 10.08 -39.26 18.10
CA GLU A 309 11.38 -39.59 18.64
C GLU A 309 12.06 -40.52 17.65
N ALA A 310 13.20 -40.10 17.15
CA ALA A 310 13.98 -40.90 16.23
C ALA A 310 14.13 -42.28 16.88
N ALA A 311 13.66 -43.30 16.20
CA ALA A 311 13.84 -44.67 16.66
C ALA A 311 15.32 -44.84 17.05
N PRO A 312 15.64 -45.48 18.19
CA PRO A 312 17.01 -45.66 18.61
C PRO A 312 17.78 -46.34 17.48
N ALA A 313 18.94 -45.79 17.16
CA ALA A 313 19.82 -46.32 16.12
C ALA A 313 20.02 -47.81 16.36
N PRO A 314 19.99 -48.66 15.31
CA PRO A 314 20.23 -50.08 15.46
C PRO A 314 21.61 -50.29 16.12
N SER A 315 21.61 -51.02 17.22
CA SER A 315 22.83 -51.39 17.96
C SER A 315 23.83 -52.08 17.02
N GLU A 316 25.05 -51.60 17.00
CA GLU A 316 26.14 -52.21 16.24
C GLU A 316 26.22 -53.73 16.51
N PRO A 317 26.42 -54.56 15.49
CA PRO A 317 26.59 -55.98 15.67
C PRO A 317 27.89 -56.24 16.47
N LYS A 318 27.74 -57.01 17.57
CA LYS A 318 28.88 -57.48 18.35
C LYS A 318 29.86 -58.29 17.46
N PRO A 319 31.17 -58.08 17.59
CA PRO A 319 32.11 -58.87 16.84
C PRO A 319 31.99 -60.35 17.22
N LEU A 320 31.94 -61.24 16.22
CA LEU A 320 31.97 -62.66 16.35
C LEU A 320 33.38 -63.05 16.87
N ASP A 321 33.42 -63.65 18.08
CA ASP A 321 34.60 -64.30 18.64
C ASP A 321 34.85 -65.58 17.81
N LEU A 322 35.92 -65.56 17.04
CA LEU A 322 36.48 -66.77 16.38
C LEU A 322 37.64 -67.25 17.22
N SER A 323 37.36 -68.14 18.12
CA SER A 323 38.35 -68.99 18.73
C SER A 323 38.09 -70.45 18.39
#